data_d2dab12ceebc7e61df7053ca8440f60b
#
_entry.id   d2dab12ceebc7e61df7053ca8440f60b
#
_cell.length_a   1.000
_cell.length_b   1.000
_cell.length_c   1.000
_cell.angle_alpha   90.00
_cell.angle_beta   90.00
_cell.angle_gamma   90.00
#
_symmetry.space_group_name_H-M   'P 1'
#
loop_
_entity.id
_entity.type
_entity.pdbx_description
1 polymer ?
#
loop_
_entity_poly.entity_id
_entity_poly.type
_entity_poly.pdbx_seq_one_letter_code
_entity_poly.pdbx_strand_id
1 'polypeptide(L)'
;EAIQNLDLMVAIDTMPMEITGWADVVLPECTYLERYDNLRVSAHREPTVALRAPAAKPKYNSKPAWWMAKELAGRLGLDEYFPYETIEEELDWQLKQIGSSLNEMKKIGLKKFDREFDDLYPLDNLEEYEFNTNTGKIELYSTAMEDEGYDPLPKYTAHEEPPDGFYRLIYGRAPMHTFSRTANNPNLTNLMDENSVWINPKVAKEWGLKNDQKIWLENQDG
;
A
#
# COMPACT_ATOMS: atom_id res chain seq x y z
N GLU A 1 15.14 19.76 -3.23
CA GLU A 1 16.53 19.76 -2.67
C GLU A 1 17.02 18.33 -2.39
N ALA A 2 16.24 17.46 -1.69
CA ALA A 2 16.69 16.10 -1.34
C ALA A 2 17.04 15.25 -2.56
N ILE A 3 16.23 15.27 -3.61
CA ILE A 3 16.47 14.53 -4.87
C ILE A 3 17.77 14.95 -5.55
N GLN A 4 18.12 16.23 -5.48
CA GLN A 4 19.34 16.77 -6.11
C GLN A 4 20.64 16.28 -5.45
N ASN A 5 20.53 15.67 -4.26
CA ASN A 5 21.68 15.12 -3.53
C ASN A 5 21.86 13.62 -3.74
N LEU A 6 21.04 13.00 -4.61
CA LEU A 6 21.17 11.58 -4.95
C LEU A 6 22.18 11.42 -6.10
N ASP A 7 23.09 10.45 -5.97
CA ASP A 7 24.04 10.10 -7.03
C ASP A 7 23.37 9.41 -8.22
N LEU A 8 22.26 8.69 -7.96
CA LEU A 8 21.47 7.98 -8.97
C LEU A 8 20.04 7.87 -8.50
N MET A 9 19.11 8.18 -9.37
CA MET A 9 17.68 7.99 -9.16
C MET A 9 17.09 7.09 -10.25
N VAL A 10 16.53 5.96 -9.86
CA VAL A 10 15.86 5.03 -10.76
C VAL A 10 14.35 5.03 -10.45
N ALA A 11 13.53 5.34 -11.44
CA ALA A 11 12.08 5.23 -11.33
C ALA A 11 11.59 3.97 -12.03
N ILE A 12 10.79 3.18 -11.33
CA ILE A 12 10.11 1.99 -11.86
C ILE A 12 8.61 2.24 -11.74
N ASP A 13 7.93 2.42 -12.86
CA ASP A 13 6.50 2.71 -12.85
C ASP A 13 5.81 2.21 -14.12
N THR A 14 4.50 2.03 -14.02
CA THR A 14 3.63 1.65 -15.13
C THR A 14 3.20 2.84 -16.00
N MET A 15 3.29 4.04 -15.45
CA MET A 15 2.91 5.29 -16.13
C MET A 15 3.89 6.42 -15.78
N PRO A 16 4.10 7.37 -16.68
CA PRO A 16 4.88 8.57 -16.35
C PRO A 16 4.22 9.33 -15.20
N MET A 17 5.00 9.60 -14.17
CA MET A 17 4.65 10.42 -13.02
C MET A 17 5.58 11.61 -12.95
N GLU A 18 5.29 12.60 -12.11
CA GLU A 18 6.18 13.75 -11.89
C GLU A 18 7.59 13.30 -11.51
N ILE A 19 7.69 12.27 -10.68
CA ILE A 19 8.97 11.72 -10.22
C ILE A 19 9.79 11.09 -11.35
N THR A 20 9.16 10.54 -12.39
CA THR A 20 9.88 9.99 -13.54
C THR A 20 10.64 11.06 -14.32
N GLY A 21 10.17 12.32 -14.25
CA GLY A 21 10.87 13.47 -14.85
C GLY A 21 12.17 13.88 -14.14
N TRP A 22 12.39 13.38 -12.92
CA TRP A 22 13.60 13.62 -12.13
C TRP A 22 14.57 12.44 -12.13
N ALA A 23 14.14 11.29 -12.63
CA ALA A 23 14.94 10.08 -12.60
C ALA A 23 16.03 10.09 -13.70
N ASP A 24 17.21 9.60 -13.35
CA ASP A 24 18.31 9.36 -14.30
C ASP A 24 18.02 8.16 -15.20
N VAL A 25 17.29 7.17 -14.66
CA VAL A 25 16.87 5.96 -15.38
C VAL A 25 15.41 5.68 -15.10
N VAL A 26 14.65 5.41 -16.14
CA VAL A 26 13.24 4.99 -16.04
C VAL A 26 13.11 3.58 -16.59
N LEU A 27 12.62 2.66 -15.75
CA LEU A 27 12.32 1.28 -16.11
C LEU A 27 10.80 1.10 -16.20
N PRO A 28 10.23 0.91 -17.40
CA PRO A 28 8.80 0.76 -17.57
C PRO A 28 8.34 -0.59 -17.02
N GLU A 29 7.41 -0.57 -16.06
CA GLU A 29 6.85 -1.77 -15.47
C GLU A 29 5.57 -2.22 -16.20
N CYS A 30 5.31 -3.53 -16.17
CA CYS A 30 4.06 -4.11 -16.58
C CYS A 30 2.91 -3.67 -15.66
N THR A 31 1.75 -3.42 -16.23
CA THR A 31 0.53 -3.29 -15.43
C THR A 31 0.15 -4.65 -14.80
N TYR A 32 -0.70 -4.61 -13.77
CA TYR A 32 -1.16 -5.85 -13.11
C TYR A 32 -1.93 -6.81 -14.04
N LEU A 33 -2.38 -6.33 -15.19
CA LEU A 33 -3.03 -7.17 -16.23
C LEU A 33 -2.02 -7.88 -17.14
N GLU A 34 -0.77 -7.50 -17.12
CA GLU A 34 0.26 -7.96 -18.07
C GLU A 34 1.29 -8.90 -17.42
N ARG A 35 1.16 -9.16 -16.13
CA ARG A 35 2.11 -9.96 -15.35
C ARG A 35 1.44 -10.92 -14.39
N TYR A 36 2.18 -11.91 -13.92
CA TYR A 36 1.87 -12.58 -12.68
C TYR A 36 2.23 -11.69 -11.51
N ASP A 37 1.44 -11.74 -10.44
CA ASP A 37 1.79 -11.22 -9.14
C ASP A 37 1.97 -12.35 -8.14
N ASN A 38 2.50 -12.01 -6.98
CA ASN A 38 2.58 -12.92 -5.84
C ASN A 38 1.20 -13.49 -5.50
N LEU A 39 1.18 -14.73 -4.99
CA LEU A 39 -0.04 -15.33 -4.49
C LEU A 39 -0.67 -14.43 -3.44
N ARG A 40 -1.96 -14.17 -3.58
CA ARG A 40 -2.71 -13.44 -2.56
C ARG A 40 -3.27 -14.42 -1.55
N VAL A 41 -2.69 -14.39 -0.35
CA VAL A 41 -3.17 -15.16 0.78
C VAL A 41 -4.15 -14.32 1.59
N SER A 42 -5.27 -14.89 1.96
CA SER A 42 -6.29 -14.25 2.78
C SER A 42 -6.59 -15.13 3.97
N ALA A 43 -6.25 -14.64 5.17
CA ALA A 43 -6.43 -15.33 6.45
C ALA A 43 -7.78 -14.98 7.11
N HIS A 44 -8.83 -14.95 6.30
CA HIS A 44 -10.20 -14.72 6.80
C HIS A 44 -10.82 -16.01 7.36
N ARG A 45 -12.09 -15.92 7.77
CA ARG A 45 -12.89 -17.04 8.24
C ARG A 45 -12.85 -18.25 7.28
N GLU A 46 -12.84 -17.98 5.97
CA GLU A 46 -12.55 -18.97 4.94
C GLU A 46 -11.18 -18.64 4.34
N PRO A 47 -10.08 -19.28 4.78
CA PRO A 47 -8.76 -19.00 4.23
C PRO A 47 -8.73 -19.31 2.74
N THR A 48 -8.13 -18.42 1.97
CA THR A 48 -8.02 -18.58 0.52
C THR A 48 -6.64 -18.23 0.02
N VAL A 49 -6.25 -18.88 -1.07
CA VAL A 49 -5.10 -18.47 -1.88
C VAL A 49 -5.60 -18.19 -3.29
N ALA A 50 -5.28 -17.01 -3.80
CA ALA A 50 -5.68 -16.60 -5.14
C ALA A 50 -4.46 -16.35 -6.02
N LEU A 51 -4.58 -16.76 -7.28
CA LEU A 51 -3.62 -16.48 -8.33
C LEU A 51 -4.12 -15.31 -9.19
N ARG A 52 -3.27 -14.32 -9.38
CA ARG A 52 -3.47 -13.30 -10.41
C ARG A 52 -2.56 -13.60 -11.60
N ALA A 53 -3.16 -14.15 -12.65
CA ALA A 53 -2.48 -14.43 -13.89
C ALA A 53 -2.62 -13.25 -14.89
N PRO A 54 -1.68 -13.06 -15.82
CA PRO A 54 -1.79 -12.04 -16.84
C PRO A 54 -2.98 -12.30 -17.76
N ALA A 55 -3.75 -11.25 -18.04
CA ALA A 55 -4.86 -11.24 -18.99
C ALA A 55 -4.45 -10.66 -20.36
N ALA A 56 -3.32 -9.99 -20.43
CA ALA A 56 -2.76 -9.37 -21.63
C ALA A 56 -1.26 -9.62 -21.70
N LYS A 57 -0.70 -9.49 -22.90
CA LYS A 57 0.76 -9.50 -23.08
C LYS A 57 1.32 -8.12 -22.71
N PRO A 58 2.54 -8.06 -22.13
CA PRO A 58 3.24 -6.80 -21.93
C PRO A 58 3.29 -5.98 -23.21
N LYS A 59 3.01 -4.68 -23.08
CA LYS A 59 3.11 -3.72 -24.17
C LYS A 59 4.47 -3.03 -24.14
N TYR A 60 4.96 -2.68 -25.33
CA TYR A 60 6.23 -1.97 -25.51
C TYR A 60 7.41 -2.72 -24.84
N ASN A 61 8.26 -1.99 -24.12
CA ASN A 61 9.42 -2.53 -23.40
C ASN A 61 9.15 -2.82 -21.92
N SER A 62 7.88 -2.80 -21.49
CA SER A 62 7.57 -3.04 -20.09
C SER A 62 7.96 -4.45 -19.63
N LYS A 63 8.46 -4.56 -18.43
CA LYS A 63 8.88 -5.79 -17.78
C LYS A 63 8.28 -5.88 -16.39
N PRO A 64 7.97 -7.10 -15.90
CA PRO A 64 7.54 -7.27 -14.52
C PRO A 64 8.65 -6.87 -13.52
N ALA A 65 8.28 -6.28 -12.39
CA ALA A 65 9.23 -5.92 -11.33
C ALA A 65 10.05 -7.14 -10.86
N TRP A 66 9.44 -8.31 -10.78
CA TRP A 66 10.14 -9.56 -10.45
C TRP A 66 11.30 -9.84 -11.42
N TRP A 67 11.08 -9.70 -12.73
CA TRP A 67 12.11 -9.88 -13.73
C TRP A 67 13.22 -8.83 -13.58
N MET A 68 12.86 -7.57 -13.33
CA MET A 68 13.84 -6.50 -13.11
C MET A 68 14.71 -6.77 -11.88
N ALA A 69 14.08 -7.22 -10.78
CA ALA A 69 14.80 -7.57 -9.56
C ALA A 69 15.77 -8.74 -9.78
N LYS A 70 15.34 -9.79 -10.49
CA LYS A 70 16.21 -10.94 -10.85
C LYS A 70 17.41 -10.48 -11.71
N GLU A 71 17.17 -9.66 -12.73
CA GLU A 71 18.24 -9.13 -13.59
C GLU A 71 19.25 -8.26 -12.83
N LEU A 72 18.77 -7.46 -11.88
CA LEU A 72 19.64 -6.66 -11.02
C LEU A 72 20.43 -7.54 -10.05
N ALA A 73 19.78 -8.54 -9.45
CA ALA A 73 20.43 -9.49 -8.56
C ALA A 73 21.59 -10.21 -9.24
N GLY A 74 21.38 -10.70 -10.48
CA GLY A 74 22.45 -11.34 -11.25
C GLY A 74 23.66 -10.45 -11.50
N ARG A 75 23.44 -9.15 -11.71
CA ARG A 75 24.54 -8.17 -11.88
C ARG A 75 25.25 -7.80 -10.59
N LEU A 76 24.59 -7.96 -9.48
CA LEU A 76 25.10 -7.67 -8.12
C LEU A 76 25.69 -8.90 -7.42
N GLY A 77 25.66 -10.09 -8.06
CA GLY A 77 26.13 -11.34 -7.45
C GLY A 77 25.20 -11.87 -6.36
N LEU A 78 23.91 -11.60 -6.49
CA LEU A 78 22.84 -11.98 -5.55
C LEU A 78 21.91 -13.05 -6.16
N ASP A 79 22.40 -13.86 -7.10
CA ASP A 79 21.60 -14.86 -7.81
C ASP A 79 21.00 -15.92 -6.86
N GLU A 80 21.67 -16.18 -5.74
CA GLU A 80 21.20 -17.14 -4.73
C GLU A 80 19.82 -16.81 -4.15
N TYR A 81 19.41 -15.53 -4.17
CA TYR A 81 18.09 -15.07 -3.72
C TYR A 81 17.01 -15.24 -4.77
N PHE A 82 17.38 -15.58 -6.03
CA PHE A 82 16.47 -15.81 -7.15
C PHE A 82 16.74 -17.17 -7.79
N PRO A 83 16.49 -18.29 -7.07
CA PRO A 83 16.83 -19.65 -7.55
C PRO A 83 15.94 -20.13 -8.68
N TYR A 84 14.87 -19.38 -9.03
CA TYR A 84 13.93 -19.72 -10.10
C TYR A 84 14.25 -18.95 -11.37
N GLU A 85 14.11 -19.62 -12.53
CA GLU A 85 14.30 -18.96 -13.82
C GLU A 85 13.12 -18.07 -14.19
N THR A 86 11.91 -18.44 -13.79
CA THR A 86 10.67 -17.75 -14.10
C THR A 86 9.83 -17.54 -12.85
N ILE A 87 8.97 -16.52 -12.87
CA ILE A 87 7.99 -16.31 -11.80
C ILE A 87 7.01 -17.48 -11.67
N GLU A 88 6.72 -18.18 -12.79
CA GLU A 88 5.88 -19.36 -12.80
C GLU A 88 6.48 -20.51 -11.99
N GLU A 89 7.79 -20.71 -12.06
CA GLU A 89 8.48 -21.72 -11.25
C GLU A 89 8.40 -21.39 -9.75
N GLU A 90 8.59 -20.12 -9.39
CA GLU A 90 8.47 -19.68 -8.02
C GLU A 90 7.04 -19.87 -7.51
N LEU A 91 6.04 -19.43 -8.26
CA LEU A 91 4.64 -19.59 -7.89
C LEU A 91 4.23 -21.07 -7.77
N ASP A 92 4.71 -21.94 -8.67
CA ASP A 92 4.44 -23.36 -8.60
C ASP A 92 5.10 -24.00 -7.37
N TRP A 93 6.31 -23.57 -7.03
CA TRP A 93 6.98 -24.00 -5.79
C TRP A 93 6.18 -23.58 -4.55
N GLN A 94 5.72 -22.32 -4.45
CA GLN A 94 4.90 -21.85 -3.34
C GLN A 94 3.59 -22.65 -3.25
N LEU A 95 2.93 -22.92 -4.38
CA LEU A 95 1.67 -23.65 -4.43
C LEU A 95 1.84 -25.12 -4.00
N LYS A 96 2.95 -25.76 -4.31
CA LYS A 96 3.26 -27.12 -3.86
C LYS A 96 3.33 -27.24 -2.34
N GLN A 97 3.75 -26.18 -1.63
CA GLN A 97 3.79 -26.19 -0.15
C GLN A 97 2.39 -26.30 0.46
N ILE A 98 1.35 -25.96 -0.28
CA ILE A 98 -0.05 -26.00 0.14
C ILE A 98 -0.87 -27.07 -0.57
N GLY A 99 -0.20 -28.06 -1.18
CA GLY A 99 -0.86 -29.17 -1.89
C GLY A 99 -1.63 -28.71 -3.15
N SER A 100 -1.08 -27.76 -3.91
CA SER A 100 -1.64 -27.24 -5.16
C SER A 100 -0.55 -27.13 -6.22
N SER A 101 -0.90 -26.64 -7.40
CA SER A 101 0.02 -26.36 -8.49
C SER A 101 -0.41 -25.15 -9.31
N LEU A 102 0.54 -24.55 -10.03
CA LEU A 102 0.23 -23.44 -10.92
C LEU A 102 -0.78 -23.84 -12.01
N ASN A 103 -0.70 -25.08 -12.53
CA ASN A 103 -1.64 -25.58 -13.53
C ASN A 103 -3.06 -25.76 -12.99
N GLU A 104 -3.22 -26.15 -11.73
CA GLU A 104 -4.50 -26.18 -11.06
C GLU A 104 -5.03 -24.76 -10.88
N MET A 105 -4.22 -23.87 -10.32
CA MET A 105 -4.61 -22.49 -10.06
C MET A 105 -4.95 -21.67 -11.30
N LYS A 106 -4.29 -21.92 -12.40
CA LYS A 106 -4.66 -21.33 -13.73
C LYS A 106 -6.09 -21.68 -14.17
N LYS A 107 -6.64 -22.79 -13.69
CA LYS A 107 -8.01 -23.23 -14.01
C LYS A 107 -9.04 -22.68 -13.05
N ILE A 108 -8.72 -22.69 -11.76
CA ILE A 108 -9.70 -22.34 -10.69
C ILE A 108 -9.57 -20.90 -10.21
N GLY A 109 -8.40 -20.27 -10.38
CA GLY A 109 -8.12 -18.90 -9.96
C GLY A 109 -7.98 -18.70 -8.44
N LEU A 110 -8.80 -19.39 -7.65
CA LEU A 110 -8.85 -19.26 -6.20
C LEU A 110 -9.09 -20.64 -5.58
N LYS A 111 -8.25 -20.99 -4.59
CA LYS A 111 -8.38 -22.19 -3.78
C LYS A 111 -8.83 -21.78 -2.36
N LYS A 112 -9.91 -22.40 -1.90
CA LYS A 112 -10.36 -22.28 -0.51
C LYS A 112 -9.80 -23.44 0.30
N PHE A 113 -9.57 -23.18 1.57
CA PHE A 113 -9.15 -24.19 2.55
C PHE A 113 -10.25 -24.36 3.58
N ASP A 114 -10.56 -25.60 3.88
CA ASP A 114 -11.46 -25.92 4.97
C ASP A 114 -10.70 -25.68 6.28
N ARG A 115 -11.19 -24.74 7.03
CA ARG A 115 -10.74 -24.45 8.39
C ARG A 115 -11.94 -24.06 9.21
N GLU A 116 -12.09 -24.67 10.36
CA GLU A 116 -13.12 -24.27 11.29
C GLU A 116 -12.77 -22.89 11.89
N PHE A 117 -13.79 -22.07 12.12
CA PHE A 117 -13.61 -20.74 12.67
C PHE A 117 -12.95 -20.78 14.05
N ASP A 118 -13.28 -21.78 14.84
CA ASP A 118 -12.76 -22.00 16.18
C ASP A 118 -11.25 -22.31 16.22
N ASP A 119 -10.67 -22.80 15.10
CA ASP A 119 -9.22 -22.94 14.97
C ASP A 119 -8.47 -21.60 14.93
N LEU A 120 -9.15 -20.53 14.54
CA LEU A 120 -8.57 -19.18 14.47
C LEU A 120 -8.84 -18.37 15.73
N TYR A 121 -10.03 -18.54 16.27
CA TYR A 121 -10.53 -17.83 17.44
C TYR A 121 -11.34 -18.79 18.29
N PRO A 122 -10.72 -19.47 19.26
CA PRO A 122 -11.39 -20.41 20.15
C PRO A 122 -12.32 -19.65 21.11
N LEU A 123 -13.44 -19.15 20.56
CA LEU A 123 -14.40 -18.32 21.30
C LEU A 123 -15.03 -19.08 22.48
N ASP A 124 -15.11 -20.41 22.37
CA ASP A 124 -15.67 -21.26 23.42
C ASP A 124 -14.69 -21.48 24.59
N ASN A 125 -13.39 -21.19 24.38
CA ASN A 125 -12.33 -21.38 25.36
C ASN A 125 -11.38 -20.18 25.46
N LEU A 126 -11.94 -18.97 25.47
CA LEU A 126 -11.15 -17.74 25.62
C LEU A 126 -10.31 -17.70 26.89
N GLU A 127 -10.70 -18.43 27.92
CA GLU A 127 -9.95 -18.54 29.19
C GLU A 127 -8.65 -19.33 29.01
N GLU A 128 -8.59 -20.24 28.04
CA GLU A 128 -7.42 -21.06 27.73
C GLU A 128 -6.59 -20.47 26.59
N TYR A 129 -7.11 -19.44 25.90
CA TYR A 129 -6.41 -18.82 24.78
C TYR A 129 -5.36 -17.84 25.28
N GLU A 130 -4.12 -18.10 24.94
CA GLU A 130 -2.98 -17.22 25.26
C GLU A 130 -2.79 -16.20 24.15
N PHE A 131 -3.09 -14.94 24.46
CA PHE A 131 -2.86 -13.82 23.55
C PHE A 131 -1.37 -13.47 23.49
N ASN A 132 -0.93 -12.95 22.35
CA ASN A 132 0.45 -12.46 22.18
C ASN A 132 0.64 -11.09 22.86
N THR A 133 0.51 -11.07 24.17
CA THR A 133 0.69 -9.92 25.06
C THR A 133 1.56 -10.32 26.22
N ASN A 134 2.10 -9.38 26.98
CA ASN A 134 2.96 -9.67 28.13
C ASN A 134 2.26 -10.53 29.20
N THR A 135 0.95 -10.40 29.32
CA THR A 135 0.12 -11.15 30.29
C THR A 135 -0.52 -12.40 29.71
N GLY A 136 -0.38 -12.65 28.40
CA GLY A 136 -1.10 -13.72 27.70
C GLY A 136 -2.62 -13.49 27.60
N LYS A 137 -3.12 -12.31 27.98
CA LYS A 137 -4.53 -11.92 28.01
C LYS A 137 -4.78 -10.70 27.16
N ILE A 138 -6.06 -10.38 26.92
CA ILE A 138 -6.43 -9.08 26.35
C ILE A 138 -6.04 -7.99 27.36
N GLU A 139 -5.11 -7.14 26.98
CA GLU A 139 -4.64 -6.05 27.83
C GLU A 139 -5.44 -4.77 27.54
N LEU A 140 -6.27 -4.34 28.48
CA LEU A 140 -6.87 -3.02 28.47
C LEU A 140 -5.90 -1.98 29.08
N TYR A 141 -5.04 -2.45 29.97
CA TYR A 141 -3.89 -1.75 30.52
C TYR A 141 -2.65 -2.32 29.84
N SER A 142 -1.96 -1.56 29.04
CA SER A 142 -0.82 -2.02 28.26
C SER A 142 0.47 -1.98 29.08
N THR A 143 0.91 -3.13 29.56
CA THR A 143 2.19 -3.23 30.28
C THR A 143 3.37 -2.88 29.40
N ALA A 144 3.31 -3.18 28.10
CA ALA A 144 4.37 -2.82 27.16
C ALA A 144 4.49 -1.28 26.99
N MET A 145 3.39 -0.53 27.01
CA MET A 145 3.45 0.94 26.99
C MET A 145 4.05 1.50 28.30
N GLU A 146 3.68 0.90 29.43
CA GLU A 146 4.23 1.29 30.74
C GLU A 146 5.74 1.08 30.79
N ASP A 147 6.22 -0.06 30.33
CA ASP A 147 7.64 -0.41 30.25
C ASP A 147 8.45 0.58 29.40
N GLU A 148 7.84 1.11 28.36
CA GLU A 148 8.42 2.15 27.48
C GLU A 148 8.22 3.57 28.00
N GLY A 149 7.60 3.75 29.18
CA GLY A 149 7.40 5.05 29.82
C GLY A 149 6.20 5.86 29.27
N TYR A 150 5.30 5.23 28.52
CA TYR A 150 4.06 5.84 28.07
C TYR A 150 2.91 5.56 29.05
N ASP A 151 1.83 6.34 28.93
CA ASP A 151 0.60 6.07 29.69
C ASP A 151 0.00 4.71 29.23
N PRO A 152 -0.12 3.73 30.11
CA PRO A 152 -0.60 2.41 29.76
C PRO A 152 -2.09 2.35 29.40
N LEU A 153 -2.84 3.40 29.74
CA LEU A 153 -4.23 3.59 29.36
C LEU A 153 -4.35 4.74 28.38
N PRO A 154 -4.96 4.54 27.19
CA PRO A 154 -5.15 5.63 26.25
C PRO A 154 -6.05 6.71 26.87
N LYS A 155 -5.52 7.93 26.97
CA LYS A 155 -6.27 9.10 27.42
C LYS A 155 -6.52 10.02 26.24
N TYR A 156 -7.72 10.57 26.17
CA TYR A 156 -8.00 11.63 25.23
C TYR A 156 -7.22 12.89 25.62
N THR A 157 -6.37 13.33 24.71
CA THR A 157 -5.70 14.63 24.80
C THR A 157 -6.25 15.49 23.67
N ALA A 158 -6.86 16.62 24.05
CA ALA A 158 -7.31 17.59 23.07
C ALA A 158 -6.09 18.16 22.32
N HIS A 159 -6.22 18.26 21.01
CA HIS A 159 -5.21 18.98 20.24
C HIS A 159 -5.21 20.47 20.64
N GLU A 160 -4.03 21.06 20.67
CA GLU A 160 -3.89 22.50 20.87
C GLU A 160 -4.66 23.25 19.78
N GLU A 161 -5.34 24.33 20.16
CA GLU A 161 -5.98 25.20 19.19
C GLU A 161 -4.90 25.89 18.33
N PRO A 162 -5.12 26.02 17.03
CA PRO A 162 -4.17 26.72 16.19
C PRO A 162 -4.07 28.19 16.62
N PRO A 163 -2.90 28.83 16.46
CA PRO A 163 -2.74 30.26 16.72
C PRO A 163 -3.70 31.10 15.89
N ASP A 164 -3.96 32.33 16.33
CA ASP A 164 -4.81 33.26 15.58
C ASP A 164 -4.33 33.44 14.14
N GLY A 165 -5.26 33.29 13.20
CA GLY A 165 -4.97 33.35 11.76
C GLY A 165 -4.56 32.02 11.14
N PHE A 166 -4.35 30.97 11.93
CA PHE A 166 -4.08 29.62 11.46
C PHE A 166 -5.32 28.73 11.58
N TYR A 167 -5.38 27.72 10.76
CA TYR A 167 -6.48 26.77 10.75
C TYR A 167 -5.93 25.34 10.80
N ARG A 168 -6.64 24.49 11.50
CA ARG A 168 -6.30 23.06 11.52
C ARG A 168 -6.60 22.45 10.17
N LEU A 169 -5.57 21.93 9.53
CA LEU A 169 -5.75 21.18 8.30
C LEU A 169 -6.33 19.79 8.61
N ILE A 170 -7.50 19.53 8.08
CA ILE A 170 -8.12 18.20 8.10
C ILE A 170 -7.99 17.64 6.68
N TYR A 171 -7.50 16.42 6.57
CA TYR A 171 -7.36 15.77 5.27
C TYR A 171 -8.16 14.49 5.21
N GLY A 172 -8.61 14.16 4.01
CA GLY A 172 -9.37 12.95 3.73
C GLY A 172 -9.07 12.43 2.33
N ARG A 173 -9.64 11.31 2.00
CA ARG A 173 -9.49 10.71 0.68
C ARG A 173 -10.63 11.13 -0.23
N ALA A 174 -10.29 11.66 -1.40
CA ALA A 174 -11.27 11.85 -2.46
C ALA A 174 -11.73 10.49 -3.00
N PRO A 175 -13.03 10.26 -3.20
CA PRO A 175 -13.55 8.96 -3.64
C PRO A 175 -13.10 8.59 -5.06
N MET A 176 -12.75 9.56 -5.90
CA MET A 176 -12.31 9.36 -7.28
C MET A 176 -10.85 8.96 -7.37
N HIS A 177 -10.02 9.33 -6.39
CA HIS A 177 -8.58 9.14 -6.45
C HIS A 177 -8.05 8.24 -5.33
N THR A 178 -7.02 7.46 -5.67
CA THR A 178 -6.23 6.68 -4.70
C THR A 178 -4.91 7.41 -4.47
N PHE A 179 -4.91 8.35 -3.53
CA PHE A 179 -3.78 9.26 -3.29
C PHE A 179 -3.34 9.95 -4.60
N SER A 180 -2.05 10.19 -4.77
CA SER A 180 -1.48 10.71 -6.02
C SER A 180 -1.39 9.68 -7.16
N ARG A 181 -1.57 8.39 -6.87
CA ARG A 181 -1.37 7.30 -7.84
C ARG A 181 -2.25 7.37 -9.08
N THR A 182 -3.39 7.96 -8.97
CA THR A 182 -4.40 8.04 -10.05
C THR A 182 -4.58 9.44 -10.59
N ALA A 183 -3.80 10.41 -10.12
CA ALA A 183 -3.88 11.81 -10.54
C ALA A 183 -3.54 12.03 -12.02
N ASN A 184 -2.81 11.10 -12.64
CA ASN A 184 -2.49 11.10 -14.07
C ASN A 184 -3.40 10.20 -14.92
N ASN A 185 -4.49 9.66 -14.34
CA ASN A 185 -5.46 8.87 -15.09
C ASN A 185 -6.56 9.76 -15.66
N PRO A 186 -6.65 9.94 -16.99
CA PRO A 186 -7.59 10.91 -17.60
C PRO A 186 -9.05 10.57 -17.35
N ASN A 187 -9.40 9.30 -17.12
CA ASN A 187 -10.79 8.93 -16.80
C ASN A 187 -11.20 9.37 -15.40
N LEU A 188 -10.26 9.47 -14.48
CA LEU A 188 -10.50 9.89 -13.09
C LEU A 188 -10.33 11.40 -12.94
N THR A 189 -9.38 12.00 -13.63
CA THR A 189 -9.22 13.47 -13.65
C THR A 189 -10.39 14.20 -14.29
N ASN A 190 -11.11 13.55 -15.20
CA ASN A 190 -12.38 14.10 -15.70
C ASN A 190 -13.48 14.20 -14.63
N LEU A 191 -13.36 13.46 -13.52
CA LEU A 191 -14.30 13.52 -12.40
C LEU A 191 -13.81 14.50 -11.30
N MET A 192 -12.51 14.62 -11.16
CA MET A 192 -11.85 15.52 -10.22
C MET A 192 -10.45 15.82 -10.74
N ASP A 193 -10.24 16.98 -11.27
CA ASP A 193 -9.02 17.40 -11.96
C ASP A 193 -7.98 18.04 -11.04
N GLU A 194 -8.41 18.65 -9.95
CA GLU A 194 -7.55 19.36 -9.02
C GLU A 194 -7.76 18.90 -7.56
N ASN A 195 -6.76 19.04 -6.75
CA ASN A 195 -6.82 18.85 -5.31
C ASN A 195 -7.30 20.13 -4.65
N SER A 196 -8.62 20.21 -4.38
CA SER A 196 -9.26 21.40 -3.84
C SER A 196 -9.28 21.41 -2.31
N VAL A 197 -9.16 22.61 -1.73
CA VAL A 197 -9.32 22.88 -0.31
C VAL A 197 -10.75 23.31 0.00
N TRP A 198 -11.39 22.60 0.92
CA TRP A 198 -12.72 22.95 1.39
C TRP A 198 -12.62 23.88 2.58
N ILE A 199 -13.17 25.08 2.44
CA ILE A 199 -13.09 26.12 3.47
C ILE A 199 -14.50 26.41 3.97
N ASN A 200 -14.64 26.67 5.28
CA ASN A 200 -15.90 27.10 5.85
C ASN A 200 -16.39 28.37 5.14
N PRO A 201 -17.66 28.42 4.67
CA PRO A 201 -18.19 29.55 3.91
C PRO A 201 -18.12 30.90 4.63
N LYS A 202 -18.18 30.91 5.97
CA LYS A 202 -18.04 32.15 6.75
C LYS A 202 -16.61 32.69 6.66
N VAL A 203 -15.61 31.80 6.83
CA VAL A 203 -14.19 32.15 6.71
C VAL A 203 -13.88 32.61 5.29
N ALA A 204 -14.37 31.88 4.28
CA ALA A 204 -14.16 32.25 2.88
C ALA A 204 -14.73 33.68 2.61
N LYS A 205 -15.89 33.99 3.16
CA LYS A 205 -16.50 35.32 3.02
C LYS A 205 -15.70 36.42 3.73
N GLU A 206 -15.22 36.15 4.95
CA GLU A 206 -14.38 37.08 5.72
C GLU A 206 -13.07 37.40 4.98
N TRP A 207 -12.49 36.41 4.31
CA TRP A 207 -11.25 36.56 3.54
C TRP A 207 -11.48 37.02 2.10
N GLY A 208 -12.72 37.20 1.68
CA GLY A 208 -13.06 37.62 0.33
C GLY A 208 -12.75 36.58 -0.74
N LEU A 209 -12.66 35.30 -0.35
CA LEU A 209 -12.36 34.20 -1.25
C LEU A 209 -13.60 33.84 -2.09
N LYS A 210 -13.34 33.45 -3.32
CA LYS A 210 -14.36 32.97 -4.27
C LYS A 210 -14.16 31.45 -4.48
N ASN A 211 -15.24 30.79 -4.86
CA ASN A 211 -15.15 29.39 -5.28
C ASN A 211 -14.17 29.25 -6.45
N ASP A 212 -13.42 28.14 -6.49
CA ASP A 212 -12.43 27.82 -7.51
C ASP A 212 -11.25 28.82 -7.61
N GLN A 213 -11.11 29.70 -6.62
CA GLN A 213 -9.95 30.57 -6.51
C GLN A 213 -8.73 29.80 -6.07
N LYS A 214 -7.59 29.99 -6.77
CA LYS A 214 -6.30 29.42 -6.31
C LYS A 214 -5.82 30.12 -5.04
N ILE A 215 -5.43 29.33 -4.07
CA ILE A 215 -4.90 29.76 -2.76
C ILE A 215 -3.61 29.01 -2.47
N TRP A 216 -2.83 29.56 -1.57
CA TRP A 216 -1.66 28.89 -1.00
C TRP A 216 -1.99 28.37 0.38
N LEU A 217 -1.52 27.16 0.71
CA LEU A 217 -1.44 26.65 2.06
C LEU A 217 0.00 26.79 2.52
N GLU A 218 0.19 27.46 3.61
CA GLU A 218 1.50 27.72 4.20
C GLU A 218 1.50 27.26 5.64
N ASN A 219 2.58 26.67 6.10
CA ASN A 219 2.80 26.29 7.50
C ASN A 219 4.04 27.03 8.04
N GLN A 220 4.46 26.70 9.27
CA GLN A 220 5.62 27.31 9.89
C GLN A 220 6.96 26.99 9.19
N ASP A 221 6.97 26.02 8.31
CA ASP A 221 8.18 25.57 7.58
C ASP A 221 8.25 26.14 6.15
N GLY A 222 7.19 26.83 5.70
CA GLY A 222 7.08 27.46 4.38
C GLY A 222 6.05 26.87 3.46
#